data_87e060fa8f4579da49f2862f6c45fb9e
#
_entry.id   87e060fa8f4579da49f2862f6c45fb9e
#
_cell.length_a   1.000
_cell.length_b   1.000
_cell.length_c   1.000
_cell.angle_alpha   90.00
_cell.angle_beta   90.00
_cell.angle_gamma   90.00
#
_symmetry.space_group_name_H-M   'P 1'
#
loop_
_entity.id
_entity.type
_entity.pdbx_description
1 polymer ?
#
loop_
_entity_poly.entity_id
_entity_poly.type
_entity_poly.pdbx_seq_one_letter_code
_entity_poly.pdbx_strand_id
1 'polypeptide(L)'
;QESEIYDRQIRLWGIEAQQRLQSSRVLFAGNFCTTSAEIAKNLVLAGFSATILDPNVVLPEDLGSNFLLTEDTIGKSRALSAHANLQQLNPMVKVTSLQEPTSNVSADFIATEKYNVVVLSGPIAMNEMVRINQACREAGAAFFFLDMYGFLGIGFSDLGDHFSYKTGSVDEGTDKVVTVQYTPINNALTTPWKELDAVRFGMSPIYFAWHCMLHYMNDNGLTSLSSADLEPLKLYGNELCQKQDFDRTKLDDNIFETCTRCYGCDVGPACAIMGGLIGQEIVKSIARKKEPFQNVFVLDAMGEYSRGGVRVHVVPPSLKAK
;
A
#
# COMPACT_ATOMS: atom_id res chain seq x y z
N GLN A 1 24.09 1.35 23.56
CA GLN A 1 22.71 1.91 23.52
C GLN A 1 21.96 1.54 22.22
N GLU A 2 22.54 1.78 21.05
CA GLU A 2 21.87 1.51 19.76
C GLU A 2 21.69 0.00 19.50
N SER A 3 22.68 -0.81 19.81
CA SER A 3 22.60 -2.27 19.71
C SER A 3 21.60 -2.91 20.68
N GLU A 4 21.28 -2.27 21.79
CA GLU A 4 20.30 -2.75 22.75
C GLU A 4 18.86 -2.51 22.25
N ILE A 5 18.61 -1.37 21.60
CA ILE A 5 17.28 -1.03 21.06
C ILE A 5 16.89 -2.00 19.94
N TYR A 6 17.83 -2.37 19.08
CA TYR A 6 17.59 -3.24 17.93
C TYR A 6 18.03 -4.69 18.12
N ASP A 7 18.40 -5.13 19.34
CA ASP A 7 18.93 -6.47 19.61
C ASP A 7 18.01 -7.59 19.07
N ARG A 8 16.71 -7.50 19.32
CA ARG A 8 15.73 -8.48 18.82
C ARG A 8 15.65 -8.52 17.29
N GLN A 9 15.75 -7.37 16.65
CA GLN A 9 15.72 -7.25 15.21
C GLN A 9 17.02 -7.77 14.59
N ILE A 10 18.17 -7.44 15.19
CA ILE A 10 19.49 -7.94 14.77
C ILE A 10 19.54 -9.47 14.86
N ARG A 11 18.97 -10.07 15.91
CA ARG A 11 18.86 -11.54 16.01
C ARG A 11 17.97 -12.14 14.93
N LEU A 12 16.93 -11.42 14.48
CA LEU A 12 16.00 -11.90 13.48
C LEU A 12 16.51 -11.72 12.04
N TRP A 13 17.09 -10.56 11.73
CA TRP A 13 17.44 -10.16 10.37
C TRP A 13 18.96 -10.15 10.12
N GLY A 14 19.78 -10.10 11.17
CA GLY A 14 21.21 -9.91 11.12
C GLY A 14 21.61 -8.43 11.04
N ILE A 15 22.87 -8.16 11.38
CA ILE A 15 23.40 -6.80 11.52
C ILE A 15 23.41 -6.03 10.20
N GLU A 16 23.74 -6.67 9.08
CA GLU A 16 23.74 -6.03 7.75
C GLU A 16 22.36 -5.58 7.31
N ALA A 17 21.32 -6.39 7.61
CA ALA A 17 19.94 -6.02 7.30
C ALA A 17 19.51 -4.84 8.17
N GLN A 18 19.84 -4.84 9.46
CA GLN A 18 19.54 -3.73 10.35
C GLN A 18 20.19 -2.42 9.89
N GLN A 19 21.43 -2.45 9.44
CA GLN A 19 22.12 -1.28 8.89
C GLN A 19 21.42 -0.76 7.62
N ARG A 20 20.91 -1.66 6.76
CA ARG A 20 20.09 -1.24 5.59
C ARG A 20 18.80 -0.58 6.00
N LEU A 21 18.10 -1.11 7.01
CA LEU A 21 16.86 -0.48 7.51
C LEU A 21 17.15 0.92 8.03
N GLN A 22 18.18 1.10 8.85
CA GLN A 22 18.56 2.39 9.45
C GLN A 22 19.05 3.43 8.42
N SER A 23 19.64 2.99 7.31
CA SER A 23 20.04 3.88 6.22
C SER A 23 18.91 4.19 5.24
N SER A 24 17.74 3.57 5.40
CA SER A 24 16.63 3.70 4.47
C SER A 24 15.67 4.82 4.85
N ARG A 25 15.12 5.46 3.81
CA ARG A 25 14.13 6.53 3.92
C ARG A 25 12.82 6.10 3.24
N VAL A 26 11.71 6.35 3.93
CA VAL A 26 10.35 6.05 3.43
C VAL A 26 9.60 7.36 3.24
N LEU A 27 8.97 7.53 2.09
CA LEU A 27 8.01 8.60 1.81
C LEU A 27 6.60 8.05 1.96
N PHE A 28 5.81 8.61 2.84
CA PHE A 28 4.36 8.43 2.91
C PHE A 28 3.71 9.56 2.13
N ALA A 29 3.08 9.25 1.01
CA ALA A 29 2.48 10.24 0.12
C ALA A 29 0.96 10.03 -0.01
N GLY A 30 0.21 11.11 -0.16
CA GLY A 30 -1.24 11.10 -0.32
C GLY A 30 -1.98 11.33 1.00
N ASN A 31 -3.01 10.54 1.26
CA ASN A 31 -3.77 10.63 2.50
C ASN A 31 -3.04 9.88 3.62
N PHE A 32 -2.48 10.61 4.59
CA PHE A 32 -1.83 9.98 5.74
C PHE A 32 -2.88 9.44 6.72
N CYS A 33 -3.54 8.37 6.27
CA CYS A 33 -4.62 7.67 6.96
C CYS A 33 -4.10 6.82 8.14
N THR A 34 -5.00 6.20 8.87
CA THR A 34 -4.69 5.31 10.00
C THR A 34 -3.77 4.16 9.61
N THR A 35 -3.99 3.53 8.45
CA THR A 35 -3.12 2.45 7.96
C THR A 35 -1.70 2.95 7.69
N SER A 36 -1.55 4.17 7.13
CA SER A 36 -0.23 4.80 6.95
C SER A 36 0.46 5.08 8.27
N ALA A 37 -0.30 5.53 9.29
CA ALA A 37 0.22 5.74 10.65
C ALA A 37 0.71 4.42 11.28
N GLU A 38 -0.03 3.32 11.08
CA GLU A 38 0.36 1.98 11.54
C GLU A 38 1.64 1.48 10.84
N ILE A 39 1.76 1.67 9.53
CA ILE A 39 2.98 1.35 8.79
C ILE A 39 4.13 2.21 9.28
N ALA A 40 3.94 3.53 9.38
CA ALA A 40 4.96 4.48 9.80
C ALA A 40 5.49 4.15 11.20
N LYS A 41 4.62 3.83 12.16
CA LYS A 41 4.99 3.35 13.49
C LYS A 41 5.92 2.14 13.40
N ASN A 42 5.53 1.11 12.67
CA ASN A 42 6.30 -0.11 12.55
C ASN A 42 7.68 0.13 11.92
N LEU A 43 7.76 0.98 10.89
CA LEU A 43 9.02 1.27 10.20
C LEU A 43 9.94 2.18 11.02
N VAL A 44 9.41 3.21 11.67
CA VAL A 44 10.18 4.09 12.56
C VAL A 44 10.76 3.29 13.73
N LEU A 45 9.97 2.40 14.34
CA LEU A 45 10.48 1.49 15.39
C LEU A 45 11.49 0.48 14.86
N ALA A 46 11.46 0.15 13.56
CA ALA A 46 12.47 -0.70 12.92
C ALA A 46 13.75 0.06 12.52
N GLY A 47 13.76 1.38 12.63
CA GLY A 47 14.94 2.22 12.38
C GLY A 47 14.92 2.98 11.06
N PHE A 48 13.81 3.00 10.31
CA PHE A 48 13.67 3.80 9.09
C PHE A 48 13.49 5.29 9.41
N SER A 49 14.09 6.14 8.60
CA SER A 49 13.70 7.54 8.54
C SER A 49 12.44 7.71 7.69
N ALA A 50 11.53 8.59 8.08
CA ALA A 50 10.23 8.76 7.44
C ALA A 50 9.97 10.22 7.03
N THR A 51 9.30 10.41 5.90
CA THR A 51 8.75 11.70 5.48
C THR A 51 7.25 11.53 5.23
N ILE A 52 6.44 12.41 5.81
CA ILE A 52 4.99 12.45 5.60
C ILE A 52 4.70 13.59 4.63
N LEU A 53 4.14 13.27 3.46
CA LEU A 53 3.70 14.25 2.44
C LEU A 53 2.18 14.15 2.32
N ASP A 54 1.47 15.05 2.96
CA ASP A 54 0.01 15.12 2.98
C ASP A 54 -0.45 16.59 2.95
N PRO A 55 -1.19 17.03 1.92
CA PRO A 55 -1.67 18.41 1.80
C PRO A 55 -2.81 18.75 2.76
N ASN A 56 -3.46 17.73 3.34
CA ASN A 56 -4.71 17.89 4.05
C ASN A 56 -4.52 18.38 5.49
N VAL A 57 -5.63 18.83 6.07
CA VAL A 57 -5.72 19.16 7.48
C VAL A 57 -6.36 18.00 8.26
N VAL A 58 -6.17 18.01 9.57
CA VAL A 58 -6.80 17.05 10.48
C VAL A 58 -8.29 17.33 10.56
N LEU A 59 -9.11 16.31 10.36
CA LEU A 59 -10.55 16.34 10.49
C LEU A 59 -10.97 15.62 11.79
N PRO A 60 -12.16 15.95 12.36
CA PRO A 60 -12.65 15.27 13.57
C PRO A 60 -12.74 13.74 13.43
N GLU A 61 -13.09 13.25 12.24
CA GLU A 61 -13.17 11.82 11.94
C GLU A 61 -11.81 11.11 11.97
N ASP A 62 -10.71 11.80 11.73
CA ASP A 62 -9.36 11.23 11.79
C ASP A 62 -9.01 10.77 13.23
N LEU A 63 -9.58 11.42 14.25
CA LEU A 63 -9.26 11.13 15.65
C LEU A 63 -9.80 9.78 16.13
N GLY A 64 -10.80 9.23 15.42
CA GLY A 64 -11.42 7.96 15.81
C GLY A 64 -10.49 6.75 15.66
N SER A 65 -9.46 6.86 14.85
CA SER A 65 -8.59 5.74 14.49
C SER A 65 -7.11 6.08 14.42
N ASN A 66 -6.73 7.29 13.98
CA ASN A 66 -5.33 7.69 13.84
C ASN A 66 -4.72 8.16 15.17
N PHE A 67 -4.01 7.28 15.85
CA PHE A 67 -3.40 7.49 17.17
C PHE A 67 -2.30 8.54 17.21
N LEU A 68 -1.81 9.03 16.04
CA LEU A 68 -0.82 10.11 15.96
C LEU A 68 -1.45 11.50 16.02
N LEU A 69 -2.78 11.60 16.00
CA LEU A 69 -3.52 12.86 15.98
C LEU A 69 -4.27 13.07 17.30
N THR A 70 -4.47 14.31 17.68
CA THR A 70 -5.13 14.71 18.94
C THR A 70 -6.13 15.84 18.67
N GLU A 71 -7.08 16.05 19.58
CA GLU A 71 -8.17 17.04 19.43
C GLU A 71 -7.64 18.47 19.15
N ASP A 72 -6.54 18.85 19.78
CA ASP A 72 -5.91 20.15 19.57
C ASP A 72 -5.26 20.33 18.20
N THR A 73 -5.16 19.25 17.40
CA THR A 73 -4.61 19.29 16.03
C THR A 73 -5.68 19.45 14.94
N ILE A 74 -6.98 19.40 15.29
CA ILE A 74 -8.07 19.62 14.33
C ILE A 74 -7.89 20.94 13.60
N GLY A 75 -8.01 20.91 12.25
CA GLY A 75 -7.82 22.05 11.36
C GLY A 75 -6.36 22.41 11.08
N LYS A 76 -5.38 21.79 11.75
CA LYS A 76 -3.95 21.97 11.45
C LYS A 76 -3.49 20.97 10.37
N SER A 77 -2.31 21.23 9.79
CA SER A 77 -1.69 20.28 8.85
C SER A 77 -1.60 18.88 9.43
N ARG A 78 -2.15 17.88 8.75
CA ARG A 78 -2.13 16.48 9.20
C ARG A 78 -0.71 15.93 9.21
N ALA A 79 0.07 16.22 8.16
CA ALA A 79 1.47 15.81 8.10
C ALA A 79 2.28 16.35 9.28
N LEU A 80 2.14 17.65 9.60
CA LEU A 80 2.89 18.27 10.69
C LEU A 80 2.42 17.77 12.07
N SER A 81 1.11 17.55 12.23
CA SER A 81 0.53 17.05 13.49
C SER A 81 0.97 15.62 13.79
N ALA A 82 0.95 14.73 12.80
CA ALA A 82 1.40 13.36 12.94
C ALA A 82 2.92 13.25 13.14
N HIS A 83 3.71 14.13 12.51
CA HIS A 83 5.17 14.16 12.62
C HIS A 83 5.65 14.19 14.07
N ALA A 84 5.10 15.09 14.89
CA ALA A 84 5.56 15.31 16.26
C ALA A 84 5.43 14.02 17.11
N ASN A 85 4.29 13.34 16.99
CA ASN A 85 4.03 12.10 17.74
C ASN A 85 4.80 10.89 17.17
N LEU A 86 4.95 10.82 15.85
CA LEU A 86 5.72 9.76 15.20
C LEU A 86 7.23 9.86 15.57
N GLN A 87 7.79 11.06 15.61
CA GLN A 87 9.18 11.28 16.01
C GLN A 87 9.48 10.83 17.44
N GLN A 88 8.51 10.93 18.35
CA GLN A 88 8.68 10.50 19.75
C GLN A 88 8.82 8.97 19.90
N LEU A 89 8.33 8.18 18.94
CA LEU A 89 8.42 6.72 18.99
C LEU A 89 9.87 6.22 18.89
N ASN A 90 10.71 6.93 18.15
CA ASN A 90 12.12 6.59 18.02
C ASN A 90 12.97 7.85 17.78
N PRO A 91 13.72 8.33 18.79
CA PRO A 91 14.56 9.51 18.65
C PRO A 91 15.81 9.29 17.79
N MET A 92 16.15 8.02 17.47
CA MET A 92 17.34 7.67 16.69
C MET A 92 17.15 7.86 15.18
N VAL A 93 15.92 8.01 14.70
CA VAL A 93 15.61 8.21 13.28
C VAL A 93 15.15 9.65 13.02
N LYS A 94 15.16 10.06 11.75
CA LYS A 94 14.66 11.36 11.35
C LYS A 94 13.26 11.22 10.76
N VAL A 95 12.29 11.91 11.35
CA VAL A 95 10.97 12.12 10.78
C VAL A 95 10.89 13.52 10.21
N THR A 96 10.27 13.72 9.06
CA THR A 96 10.01 15.01 8.41
C THR A 96 8.58 15.07 7.89
N SER A 97 8.07 16.27 7.64
CA SER A 97 6.72 16.48 7.11
C SER A 97 6.69 17.57 6.06
N LEU A 98 5.89 17.36 5.02
CA LEU A 98 5.66 18.26 3.90
C LEU A 98 4.14 18.41 3.71
N GLN A 99 3.65 19.64 3.78
CA GLN A 99 2.24 19.91 3.46
C GLN A 99 2.11 20.24 1.97
N GLU A 100 2.32 19.21 1.14
CA GLU A 100 2.41 19.36 -0.31
C GLU A 100 1.54 18.30 -1.01
N PRO A 101 1.05 18.60 -2.23
CA PRO A 101 0.27 17.64 -3.01
C PRO A 101 1.17 16.54 -3.60
N THR A 102 0.58 15.40 -3.89
CA THR A 102 1.26 14.25 -4.52
C THR A 102 1.81 14.54 -5.90
N SER A 103 1.31 15.57 -6.59
CA SER A 103 1.86 16.05 -7.88
C SER A 103 3.35 16.42 -7.82
N ASN A 104 3.87 16.75 -6.63
CA ASN A 104 5.29 17.05 -6.41
C ASN A 104 6.17 15.78 -6.32
N VAL A 105 5.57 14.59 -6.20
CA VAL A 105 6.31 13.32 -6.15
C VAL A 105 6.70 12.93 -7.57
N SER A 106 7.90 13.31 -7.99
CA SER A 106 8.51 12.94 -9.27
C SER A 106 9.69 11.98 -9.07
N ALA A 107 10.18 11.39 -10.16
CA ALA A 107 11.38 10.56 -10.11
C ALA A 107 12.60 11.33 -9.57
N ASP A 108 12.77 12.58 -10.02
CA ASP A 108 13.85 13.46 -9.55
C ASP A 108 13.71 13.77 -8.06
N PHE A 109 12.50 14.05 -7.57
CA PHE A 109 12.26 14.26 -6.15
C PHE A 109 12.62 13.01 -5.32
N ILE A 110 12.16 11.83 -5.76
CA ILE A 110 12.45 10.55 -5.09
C ILE A 110 13.96 10.30 -5.05
N ALA A 111 14.65 10.49 -6.18
CA ALA A 111 16.09 10.24 -6.30
C ALA A 111 16.93 11.26 -5.50
N THR A 112 16.61 12.56 -5.58
CA THR A 112 17.31 13.64 -4.88
C THR A 112 17.21 13.47 -3.38
N GLU A 113 16.01 13.18 -2.87
CA GLU A 113 15.74 12.93 -1.46
C GLU A 113 16.14 11.52 -1.01
N LYS A 114 16.58 10.66 -1.93
CA LYS A 114 17.04 9.29 -1.67
C LYS A 114 16.00 8.43 -0.96
N TYR A 115 14.75 8.52 -1.37
CA TYR A 115 13.73 7.62 -0.85
C TYR A 115 13.92 6.21 -1.42
N ASN A 116 14.00 5.22 -0.53
CA ASN A 116 14.10 3.81 -0.90
C ASN A 116 12.73 3.18 -1.10
N VAL A 117 11.71 3.76 -0.45
CA VAL A 117 10.33 3.27 -0.46
C VAL A 117 9.38 4.46 -0.54
N VAL A 118 8.36 4.34 -1.36
CA VAL A 118 7.20 5.22 -1.39
C VAL A 118 5.96 4.41 -1.02
N VAL A 119 5.25 4.85 0.01
CA VAL A 119 3.95 4.32 0.42
C VAL A 119 2.91 5.34 0.01
N LEU A 120 2.08 4.98 -0.96
CA LEU A 120 0.98 5.81 -1.45
C LEU A 120 -0.34 5.35 -0.85
N SER A 121 -1.07 6.24 -0.22
CA SER A 121 -2.35 5.92 0.41
C SER A 121 -3.51 6.58 -0.30
N GLY A 122 -4.57 5.79 -0.56
CA GLY A 122 -5.83 6.28 -1.09
C GLY A 122 -6.68 7.04 -0.05
N PRO A 123 -7.79 7.62 -0.48
CA PRO A 123 -8.28 7.66 -1.86
C PRO A 123 -7.41 8.53 -2.79
N ILE A 124 -7.13 8.04 -3.99
CA ILE A 124 -6.30 8.75 -4.98
C ILE A 124 -6.76 8.43 -6.41
N ALA A 125 -6.63 9.38 -7.32
CA ALA A 125 -6.96 9.18 -8.72
C ALA A 125 -6.06 8.12 -9.38
N MET A 126 -6.64 7.30 -10.24
CA MET A 126 -5.96 6.18 -10.90
C MET A 126 -4.72 6.63 -11.69
N ASN A 127 -4.83 7.73 -12.43
CA ASN A 127 -3.71 8.30 -13.20
C ASN A 127 -2.55 8.74 -12.32
N GLU A 128 -2.85 9.30 -11.16
CA GLU A 128 -1.85 9.75 -10.17
C GLU A 128 -1.13 8.54 -9.54
N MET A 129 -1.86 7.49 -9.20
CA MET A 129 -1.29 6.24 -8.69
C MET A 129 -0.34 5.61 -9.72
N VAL A 130 -0.73 5.56 -11.00
CA VAL A 130 0.11 5.06 -12.10
C VAL A 130 1.34 5.93 -12.27
N ARG A 131 1.20 7.26 -12.25
CA ARG A 131 2.31 8.22 -12.38
C ARG A 131 3.35 8.05 -11.28
N ILE A 132 2.91 7.93 -10.02
CA ILE A 132 3.83 7.78 -8.89
C ILE A 132 4.53 6.41 -8.94
N ASN A 133 3.83 5.34 -9.30
CA ASN A 133 4.47 4.04 -9.49
C ASN A 133 5.56 4.09 -10.55
N GLN A 134 5.30 4.76 -11.68
CA GLN A 134 6.30 4.95 -12.74
C GLN A 134 7.50 5.76 -12.24
N ALA A 135 7.27 6.85 -11.51
CA ALA A 135 8.34 7.65 -10.90
C ALA A 135 9.21 6.82 -9.93
N CYS A 136 8.60 5.92 -9.15
CA CYS A 136 9.34 5.00 -8.29
C CYS A 136 10.23 4.06 -9.08
N ARG A 137 9.73 3.49 -10.19
CA ARG A 137 10.52 2.62 -11.07
C ARG A 137 11.72 3.34 -11.68
N GLU A 138 11.52 4.57 -12.16
CA GLU A 138 12.60 5.41 -12.72
C GLU A 138 13.66 5.77 -11.68
N ALA A 139 13.25 6.04 -10.45
CA ALA A 139 14.15 6.35 -9.34
C ALA A 139 14.76 5.10 -8.67
N GLY A 140 14.29 3.90 -9.00
CA GLY A 140 14.73 2.64 -8.36
C GLY A 140 14.20 2.45 -6.93
N ALA A 141 13.12 3.13 -6.55
CA ALA A 141 12.47 3.01 -5.27
C ALA A 141 11.37 1.93 -5.28
N ALA A 142 11.17 1.25 -4.16
CA ALA A 142 10.06 0.34 -3.98
C ALA A 142 8.75 1.13 -3.83
N PHE A 143 7.69 0.67 -4.49
CA PHE A 143 6.36 1.26 -4.43
C PHE A 143 5.40 0.35 -3.68
N PHE A 144 4.66 0.93 -2.73
CA PHE A 144 3.55 0.29 -2.05
C PHE A 144 2.34 1.20 -2.12
N PHE A 145 1.20 0.63 -2.49
CA PHE A 145 -0.09 1.32 -2.47
C PHE A 145 -1.02 0.64 -1.48
N LEU A 146 -1.89 1.41 -0.84
CA LEU A 146 -2.94 0.91 0.03
C LEU A 146 -4.20 1.77 -0.06
N ASP A 147 -5.35 1.12 0.08
CA ASP A 147 -6.64 1.76 0.22
C ASP A 147 -7.56 0.92 1.12
N MET A 148 -8.37 1.59 1.97
CA MET A 148 -9.22 0.94 2.96
C MET A 148 -10.68 1.36 2.80
N TYR A 149 -11.57 0.39 3.02
CA TYR A 149 -13.02 0.55 2.95
C TYR A 149 -13.64 -0.14 4.18
N GLY A 150 -13.45 0.46 5.35
CA GLY A 150 -13.86 -0.11 6.61
C GLY A 150 -13.08 -1.40 6.95
N PHE A 151 -13.74 -2.55 6.84
CA PHE A 151 -13.13 -3.87 7.08
C PHE A 151 -12.52 -4.52 5.83
N LEU A 152 -12.66 -3.89 4.67
CA LEU A 152 -12.03 -4.31 3.43
C LEU A 152 -10.80 -3.46 3.15
N GLY A 153 -9.78 -4.06 2.54
CA GLY A 153 -8.57 -3.34 2.16
C GLY A 153 -7.94 -3.91 0.90
N ILE A 154 -7.34 -3.02 0.13
CA ILE A 154 -6.51 -3.34 -1.02
C ILE A 154 -5.12 -2.78 -0.80
N GLY A 155 -4.11 -3.59 -1.11
CA GLY A 155 -2.73 -3.16 -1.20
C GLY A 155 -2.09 -3.67 -2.46
N PHE A 156 -1.07 -2.96 -2.91
CA PHE A 156 -0.27 -3.33 -4.08
C PHE A 156 1.21 -3.06 -3.81
N SER A 157 2.09 -3.92 -4.31
CA SER A 157 3.53 -3.71 -4.24
C SER A 157 4.20 -3.85 -5.59
N ASP A 158 5.19 -2.99 -5.83
CA ASP A 158 6.05 -3.04 -7.01
C ASP A 158 7.50 -2.74 -6.59
N LEU A 159 8.36 -3.74 -6.72
CA LEU A 159 9.78 -3.66 -6.37
C LEU A 159 10.70 -3.61 -7.60
N GLY A 160 10.10 -3.37 -8.78
CA GLY A 160 10.81 -3.25 -10.05
C GLY A 160 11.06 -4.59 -10.76
N ASP A 161 11.81 -4.51 -11.86
CA ASP A 161 12.01 -5.65 -12.79
C ASP A 161 13.06 -6.66 -12.32
N HIS A 162 13.94 -6.28 -11.41
CA HIS A 162 15.09 -7.09 -11.00
C HIS A 162 15.27 -7.10 -9.47
N PHE A 163 14.19 -7.33 -8.75
CA PHE A 163 14.28 -7.42 -7.30
C PHE A 163 14.93 -8.74 -6.88
N SER A 164 16.03 -8.67 -6.12
CA SER A 164 16.75 -9.84 -5.66
C SER A 164 16.73 -9.93 -4.13
N TYR A 165 16.49 -11.14 -3.63
CA TYR A 165 16.50 -11.44 -2.20
C TYR A 165 17.19 -12.78 -1.93
N LYS A 166 17.62 -12.99 -0.68
CA LYS A 166 18.26 -14.22 -0.24
C LYS A 166 17.23 -15.15 0.41
N THR A 167 17.26 -16.43 0.01
CA THR A 167 16.51 -17.52 0.65
C THR A 167 17.50 -18.52 1.24
N GLY A 168 17.16 -19.13 2.36
CA GLY A 168 17.97 -20.15 3.01
C GLY A 168 18.24 -19.84 4.48
N SER A 169 18.81 -20.80 5.19
CA SER A 169 19.28 -20.62 6.57
C SER A 169 20.76 -20.26 6.55
N VAL A 170 21.10 -19.21 7.26
CA VAL A 170 22.52 -18.79 7.45
C VAL A 170 23.34 -19.93 8.07
N ASP A 171 22.69 -20.74 8.92
CA ASP A 171 23.34 -21.84 9.63
C ASP A 171 23.68 -23.05 8.73
N GLU A 172 23.03 -23.16 7.56
CA GLU A 172 23.21 -24.27 6.63
C GLU A 172 24.12 -23.93 5.43
N GLY A 173 24.58 -22.70 5.28
CA GLY A 173 25.38 -22.25 4.14
C GLY A 173 24.68 -22.36 2.79
N THR A 174 23.34 -22.37 2.78
CA THR A 174 22.51 -22.62 1.60
C THR A 174 21.89 -21.33 1.03
N ASP A 175 22.46 -20.16 1.33
CA ASP A 175 21.97 -18.89 0.82
C ASP A 175 21.89 -18.88 -0.72
N LYS A 176 20.68 -18.90 -1.27
CA LYS A 176 20.42 -18.72 -2.70
C LYS A 176 19.90 -17.32 -2.95
N VAL A 177 20.43 -16.65 -3.96
CA VAL A 177 19.88 -15.40 -4.46
C VAL A 177 18.80 -15.72 -5.48
N VAL A 178 17.59 -15.24 -5.23
CA VAL A 178 16.46 -15.34 -6.14
C VAL A 178 16.15 -13.94 -6.67
N THR A 179 15.93 -13.83 -7.97
CA THR A 179 15.51 -12.57 -8.62
C THR A 179 14.11 -12.73 -9.14
N VAL A 180 13.24 -11.78 -8.84
CA VAL A 180 11.84 -11.74 -9.25
C VAL A 180 11.54 -10.42 -9.97
N GLN A 181 10.58 -10.48 -10.89
CA GLN A 181 10.06 -9.34 -11.60
C GLN A 181 8.69 -8.97 -11.04
N TYR A 182 8.51 -7.70 -10.70
CA TYR A 182 7.23 -7.17 -10.27
C TYR A 182 6.49 -6.53 -11.44
N THR A 183 5.17 -6.72 -11.47
CA THR A 183 4.29 -6.10 -12.46
C THR A 183 4.01 -4.66 -12.04
N PRO A 184 4.22 -3.65 -12.91
CA PRO A 184 3.82 -2.28 -12.59
C PRO A 184 2.30 -2.15 -12.47
N ILE A 185 1.83 -1.21 -11.65
CA ILE A 185 0.40 -1.08 -11.36
C ILE A 185 -0.44 -0.82 -12.61
N ASN A 186 0.08 -0.05 -13.57
CA ASN A 186 -0.59 0.17 -14.84
C ASN A 186 -0.89 -1.15 -15.58
N ASN A 187 0.09 -2.06 -15.61
CA ASN A 187 -0.10 -3.36 -16.23
C ASN A 187 -1.09 -4.24 -15.44
N ALA A 188 -1.04 -4.17 -14.10
CA ALA A 188 -2.01 -4.87 -13.26
C ALA A 188 -3.44 -4.41 -13.54
N LEU A 189 -3.66 -3.10 -13.70
CA LEU A 189 -4.95 -2.50 -14.02
C LEU A 189 -5.44 -2.76 -15.46
N THR A 190 -4.53 -3.05 -16.38
CA THR A 190 -4.85 -3.34 -17.79
C THR A 190 -4.84 -4.81 -18.15
N THR A 191 -4.41 -5.69 -17.22
CA THR A 191 -4.44 -7.15 -17.44
C THR A 191 -5.88 -7.63 -17.58
N PRO A 192 -6.21 -8.41 -18.64
CA PRO A 192 -7.56 -8.94 -18.82
C PRO A 192 -8.02 -9.75 -17.61
N TRP A 193 -9.26 -9.52 -17.17
CA TRP A 193 -9.81 -10.19 -15.98
C TRP A 193 -9.84 -11.72 -16.10
N LYS A 194 -10.02 -12.22 -17.30
CA LYS A 194 -9.97 -13.65 -17.60
C LYS A 194 -8.60 -14.27 -17.28
N GLU A 195 -7.50 -13.53 -17.51
CA GLU A 195 -6.16 -13.98 -17.16
C GLU A 195 -5.94 -13.97 -15.65
N LEU A 196 -6.45 -12.93 -14.97
CA LEU A 196 -6.40 -12.82 -13.51
C LEU A 196 -7.23 -13.89 -12.80
N ASP A 197 -8.36 -14.28 -13.37
CA ASP A 197 -9.21 -15.34 -12.84
C ASP A 197 -8.61 -16.73 -13.06
N ALA A 198 -7.79 -16.91 -14.10
CA ALA A 198 -7.12 -18.17 -14.42
C ALA A 198 -5.92 -18.48 -13.52
N VAL A 199 -5.42 -17.53 -12.71
CA VAL A 199 -4.32 -17.80 -11.77
C VAL A 199 -4.77 -18.79 -10.70
N ARG A 200 -3.81 -19.54 -10.16
CA ARG A 200 -4.09 -20.51 -9.11
C ARG A 200 -4.83 -19.87 -7.93
N PHE A 201 -6.02 -20.37 -7.61
CA PHE A 201 -6.98 -19.88 -6.61
C PHE A 201 -7.83 -18.66 -7.02
N GLY A 202 -7.71 -18.18 -8.26
CA GLY A 202 -8.45 -17.01 -8.75
C GLY A 202 -8.08 -15.70 -8.05
N MET A 203 -8.45 -14.58 -8.65
CA MET A 203 -8.36 -13.27 -8.01
C MET A 203 -9.56 -13.05 -7.09
N SER A 204 -9.36 -12.32 -5.98
CA SER A 204 -10.45 -11.98 -5.07
C SER A 204 -11.54 -11.13 -5.75
N PRO A 205 -12.83 -11.38 -5.47
CA PRO A 205 -13.92 -10.51 -5.91
C PRO A 205 -13.73 -9.03 -5.51
N ILE A 206 -13.10 -8.79 -4.35
CA ILE A 206 -12.80 -7.43 -3.85
C ILE A 206 -11.87 -6.68 -4.81
N TYR A 207 -10.90 -7.36 -5.43
CA TYR A 207 -10.02 -6.74 -6.42
C TYR A 207 -10.80 -6.27 -7.66
N PHE A 208 -11.70 -7.11 -8.18
CA PHE A 208 -12.52 -6.75 -9.35
C PHE A 208 -13.48 -5.59 -9.03
N ALA A 209 -14.05 -5.57 -7.84
CA ALA A 209 -14.90 -4.46 -7.40
C ALA A 209 -14.09 -3.16 -7.26
N TRP A 210 -12.91 -3.22 -6.65
CA TRP A 210 -12.00 -2.09 -6.56
C TRP A 210 -11.58 -1.58 -7.94
N HIS A 211 -11.31 -2.48 -8.88
CA HIS A 211 -11.00 -2.14 -10.26
C HIS A 211 -12.16 -1.40 -10.94
N CYS A 212 -13.41 -1.87 -10.76
CA CYS A 212 -14.60 -1.16 -11.23
C CYS A 212 -14.69 0.24 -10.63
N MET A 213 -14.47 0.39 -9.33
CA MET A 213 -14.54 1.68 -8.65
C MET A 213 -13.51 2.67 -9.20
N LEU A 214 -12.26 2.24 -9.37
CA LEU A 214 -11.20 3.08 -9.93
C LEU A 214 -11.54 3.58 -11.34
N HIS A 215 -12.00 2.68 -12.21
CA HIS A 215 -12.39 3.05 -13.57
C HIS A 215 -13.62 3.94 -13.60
N TYR A 216 -14.65 3.60 -12.81
CA TYR A 216 -15.85 4.42 -12.68
C TYR A 216 -15.52 5.85 -12.22
N MET A 217 -14.70 5.99 -11.18
CA MET A 217 -14.29 7.30 -10.70
C MET A 217 -13.46 8.06 -11.74
N ASN A 218 -12.54 7.39 -12.41
CA ASN A 218 -11.72 8.00 -13.45
C ASN A 218 -12.56 8.51 -14.62
N ASP A 219 -13.49 7.69 -15.13
CA ASP A 219 -14.30 8.00 -16.29
C ASP A 219 -15.35 9.12 -16.01
N ASN A 220 -15.73 9.28 -14.74
CA ASN A 220 -16.68 10.31 -14.31
C ASN A 220 -16.01 11.52 -13.63
N GLY A 221 -14.68 11.55 -13.53
CA GLY A 221 -13.94 12.64 -12.89
C GLY A 221 -14.22 12.80 -11.39
N LEU A 222 -14.55 11.69 -10.71
CA LEU A 222 -14.89 11.68 -9.29
C LEU A 222 -13.62 11.55 -8.44
N THR A 223 -13.60 12.25 -7.31
CA THR A 223 -12.54 12.17 -6.30
C THR A 223 -12.96 11.38 -5.06
N SER A 224 -14.26 11.07 -4.94
CA SER A 224 -14.83 10.29 -3.84
C SER A 224 -16.07 9.54 -4.31
N LEU A 225 -16.47 8.53 -3.56
CA LEU A 225 -17.71 7.79 -3.74
C LEU A 225 -18.65 8.01 -2.56
N SER A 226 -19.94 7.89 -2.85
CA SER A 226 -21.01 8.00 -1.87
C SER A 226 -22.08 6.93 -2.12
N SER A 227 -23.06 6.80 -1.24
CA SER A 227 -24.18 5.87 -1.44
C SER A 227 -25.00 6.20 -2.69
N ALA A 228 -24.95 7.44 -3.20
CA ALA A 228 -25.63 7.82 -4.45
C ALA A 228 -25.00 7.18 -5.70
N ASP A 229 -23.73 6.81 -5.60
CA ASP A 229 -22.98 6.19 -6.70
C ASP A 229 -23.21 4.68 -6.80
N LEU A 230 -23.89 4.04 -5.83
CA LEU A 230 -24.03 2.59 -5.76
C LEU A 230 -24.68 1.99 -7.00
N GLU A 231 -25.86 2.48 -7.40
CA GLU A 231 -26.55 1.92 -8.57
C GLU A 231 -25.83 2.23 -9.89
N PRO A 232 -25.33 3.46 -10.15
CA PRO A 232 -24.45 3.72 -11.28
C PRO A 232 -23.21 2.81 -11.33
N LEU A 233 -22.56 2.56 -10.19
CA LEU A 233 -21.39 1.71 -10.10
C LEU A 233 -21.69 0.24 -10.40
N LYS A 234 -22.85 -0.29 -9.95
CA LYS A 234 -23.30 -1.64 -10.30
C LYS A 234 -23.53 -1.79 -11.81
N LEU A 235 -24.14 -0.79 -12.43
CA LEU A 235 -24.34 -0.76 -13.89
C LEU A 235 -22.99 -0.73 -14.62
N TYR A 236 -22.08 0.12 -14.19
CA TYR A 236 -20.73 0.18 -14.73
C TYR A 236 -19.99 -1.16 -14.59
N GLY A 237 -20.10 -1.83 -13.44
CA GLY A 237 -19.57 -3.16 -13.21
C GLY A 237 -20.11 -4.21 -14.18
N ASN A 238 -21.42 -4.16 -14.51
CA ASN A 238 -22.02 -5.04 -15.51
C ASN A 238 -21.40 -4.81 -16.91
N GLU A 239 -21.27 -3.55 -17.32
CA GLU A 239 -20.67 -3.18 -18.61
C GLU A 239 -19.20 -3.62 -18.68
N LEU A 240 -18.45 -3.43 -17.59
CA LEU A 240 -17.05 -3.81 -17.54
C LEU A 240 -16.88 -5.33 -17.59
N CYS A 241 -17.72 -6.11 -16.91
CA CYS A 241 -17.74 -7.57 -17.03
C CYS A 241 -17.96 -8.02 -18.47
N GLN A 242 -18.91 -7.39 -19.19
CA GLN A 242 -19.16 -7.71 -20.61
C GLN A 242 -17.93 -7.37 -21.48
N LYS A 243 -17.31 -6.20 -21.28
CA LYS A 243 -16.10 -5.80 -22.02
C LYS A 243 -14.91 -6.73 -21.77
N GLN A 244 -14.80 -7.28 -20.55
CA GLN A 244 -13.70 -8.14 -20.11
C GLN A 244 -13.96 -9.64 -20.37
N ASP A 245 -15.10 -10.00 -20.95
CA ASP A 245 -15.55 -11.41 -21.10
C ASP A 245 -15.44 -12.18 -19.76
N PHE A 246 -15.94 -11.55 -18.68
CA PHE A 246 -15.83 -12.02 -17.31
C PHE A 246 -17.19 -12.44 -16.74
N ASP A 247 -17.22 -13.54 -15.99
CA ASP A 247 -18.42 -14.04 -15.36
C ASP A 247 -18.94 -13.08 -14.27
N ARG A 248 -20.04 -12.41 -14.56
CA ARG A 248 -20.66 -11.42 -13.67
C ARG A 248 -21.03 -11.99 -12.29
N THR A 249 -21.29 -13.28 -12.19
CA THR A 249 -21.63 -13.92 -10.90
C THR A 249 -20.49 -13.94 -9.90
N LYS A 250 -19.26 -13.70 -10.37
CA LYS A 250 -18.05 -13.59 -9.52
C LYS A 250 -17.86 -12.20 -8.94
N LEU A 251 -18.64 -11.22 -9.35
CA LEU A 251 -18.62 -9.84 -8.84
C LEU A 251 -19.83 -9.63 -7.93
N ASP A 252 -19.60 -9.60 -6.62
CA ASP A 252 -20.66 -9.46 -5.63
C ASP A 252 -21.04 -7.97 -5.45
N ASP A 253 -22.31 -7.65 -5.65
CA ASP A 253 -22.85 -6.29 -5.52
C ASP A 253 -22.78 -5.74 -4.09
N ASN A 254 -22.76 -6.61 -3.08
CA ASN A 254 -22.61 -6.21 -1.69
C ASN A 254 -21.23 -5.60 -1.41
N ILE A 255 -20.21 -5.98 -2.20
CA ILE A 255 -18.88 -5.34 -2.11
C ILE A 255 -18.98 -3.87 -2.52
N PHE A 256 -19.71 -3.56 -3.60
CA PHE A 256 -19.93 -2.16 -4.00
C PHE A 256 -20.67 -1.36 -2.92
N GLU A 257 -21.71 -1.95 -2.31
CA GLU A 257 -22.43 -1.32 -1.22
C GLU A 257 -21.50 -1.02 -0.03
N THR A 258 -20.71 -2.00 0.39
CA THR A 258 -19.74 -1.84 1.47
C THR A 258 -18.72 -0.77 1.14
N CYS A 259 -18.13 -0.80 -0.06
CA CYS A 259 -17.10 0.15 -0.47
C CYS A 259 -17.63 1.59 -0.61
N THR A 260 -18.82 1.78 -1.19
CA THR A 260 -19.41 3.13 -1.32
C THR A 260 -19.82 3.72 0.02
N ARG A 261 -20.34 2.89 0.93
CA ARG A 261 -20.72 3.31 2.28
C ARG A 261 -19.52 3.59 3.18
N CYS A 262 -18.44 2.82 3.01
CA CYS A 262 -17.22 2.90 3.83
C CYS A 262 -16.05 3.58 3.08
N TYR A 263 -16.34 4.34 2.02
CA TYR A 263 -15.31 5.05 1.26
C TYR A 263 -14.59 6.07 2.17
N GLY A 264 -13.27 5.94 2.26
CA GLY A 264 -12.46 6.78 3.15
C GLY A 264 -12.64 6.53 4.65
N CYS A 265 -13.34 5.44 5.04
CA CYS A 265 -13.53 5.09 6.45
C CYS A 265 -12.40 4.18 6.95
N ASP A 266 -11.70 4.63 7.96
CA ASP A 266 -10.68 3.87 8.67
C ASP A 266 -11.27 3.14 9.89
N VAL A 267 -11.15 1.82 9.93
CA VAL A 267 -11.47 1.01 11.10
C VAL A 267 -10.16 0.54 11.74
N GLY A 268 -9.82 1.10 12.92
CA GLY A 268 -8.53 0.92 13.58
C GLY A 268 -7.99 -0.52 13.58
N PRO A 269 -8.74 -1.55 14.00
CA PRO A 269 -8.27 -2.94 13.97
C PRO A 269 -7.93 -3.44 12.55
N ALA A 270 -8.74 -3.12 11.54
CA ALA A 270 -8.46 -3.52 10.15
C ALA A 270 -7.23 -2.79 9.60
N CYS A 271 -7.10 -1.48 9.89
CA CYS A 271 -5.94 -0.67 9.55
C CYS A 271 -4.66 -1.20 10.20
N ALA A 272 -4.72 -1.64 11.46
CA ALA A 272 -3.57 -2.22 12.17
C ALA A 272 -3.13 -3.56 11.54
N ILE A 273 -4.05 -4.42 11.10
CA ILE A 273 -3.74 -5.66 10.39
C ILE A 273 -3.05 -5.34 9.07
N MET A 274 -3.64 -4.48 8.25
CA MET A 274 -3.09 -4.12 6.94
C MET A 274 -1.74 -3.40 7.08
N GLY A 275 -1.65 -2.46 8.03
CA GLY A 275 -0.43 -1.72 8.32
C GLY A 275 0.71 -2.61 8.82
N GLY A 276 0.40 -3.60 9.65
CA GLY A 276 1.37 -4.61 10.10
C GLY A 276 1.91 -5.46 8.97
N LEU A 277 1.03 -5.92 8.07
CA LEU A 277 1.41 -6.72 6.91
C LEU A 277 2.27 -5.95 5.92
N ILE A 278 1.81 -4.77 5.47
CA ILE A 278 2.56 -3.94 4.51
C ILE A 278 3.89 -3.50 5.14
N GLY A 279 3.90 -3.10 6.40
CA GLY A 279 5.12 -2.75 7.12
C GLY A 279 6.14 -3.89 7.12
N GLN A 280 5.69 -5.13 7.34
CA GLN A 280 6.55 -6.31 7.27
C GLN A 280 7.09 -6.55 5.85
N GLU A 281 6.28 -6.35 4.81
CA GLU A 281 6.71 -6.51 3.41
C GLU A 281 7.74 -5.44 3.02
N ILE A 282 7.59 -4.20 3.50
CA ILE A 282 8.57 -3.14 3.34
C ILE A 282 9.90 -3.53 4.03
N VAL A 283 9.85 -4.04 5.27
CA VAL A 283 11.05 -4.52 5.96
C VAL A 283 11.73 -5.63 5.17
N LYS A 284 11.00 -6.63 4.64
CA LYS A 284 11.57 -7.70 3.80
C LYS A 284 12.24 -7.13 2.54
N SER A 285 11.60 -6.16 1.89
CA SER A 285 12.10 -5.56 0.64
C SER A 285 13.46 -4.87 0.85
N ILE A 286 13.65 -4.19 1.97
CA ILE A 286 14.89 -3.49 2.31
C ILE A 286 15.93 -4.45 2.92
N ALA A 287 15.51 -5.35 3.81
CA ALA A 287 16.37 -6.37 4.38
C ALA A 287 16.88 -7.35 3.32
N ARG A 288 16.19 -7.49 2.21
CA ARG A 288 16.46 -8.46 1.13
C ARG A 288 16.58 -9.89 1.64
N LYS A 289 15.81 -10.20 2.66
CA LYS A 289 15.69 -11.52 3.28
C LYS A 289 14.24 -11.96 3.20
N LYS A 290 14.03 -13.22 2.83
CA LYS A 290 12.71 -13.80 2.53
C LYS A 290 12.03 -13.12 1.34
N GLU A 291 11.11 -13.83 0.73
CA GLU A 291 10.32 -13.35 -0.40
C GLU A 291 9.27 -12.32 0.07
N PRO A 292 9.30 -11.08 -0.44
CA PRO A 292 8.18 -10.17 -0.27
C PRO A 292 7.01 -10.63 -1.14
N PHE A 293 5.79 -10.29 -0.72
CA PHE A 293 4.60 -10.62 -1.48
C PHE A 293 4.61 -9.96 -2.86
N GLN A 294 4.15 -10.68 -3.88
CA GLN A 294 3.86 -10.18 -5.23
C GLN A 294 2.36 -10.15 -5.40
N ASN A 295 1.87 -9.17 -5.84
CA ASN A 295 1.75 -7.75 -6.08
C ASN A 295 0.57 -7.23 -5.28
N VAL A 296 -0.58 -7.99 -5.29
CA VAL A 296 -1.87 -7.57 -4.76
C VAL A 296 -2.12 -8.20 -3.39
N PHE A 297 -2.54 -7.37 -2.45
CA PHE A 297 -2.99 -7.77 -1.12
C PHE A 297 -4.46 -7.45 -1.01
N VAL A 298 -5.25 -8.38 -0.54
CA VAL A 298 -6.67 -8.18 -0.28
C VAL A 298 -6.95 -8.55 1.17
N LEU A 299 -7.43 -7.59 1.94
CA LEU A 299 -7.94 -7.80 3.29
C LEU A 299 -9.45 -7.92 3.24
N ASP A 300 -9.97 -8.99 3.82
CA ASP A 300 -11.38 -9.20 4.15
C ASP A 300 -11.43 -9.57 5.63
N ALA A 301 -11.45 -8.57 6.50
CA ALA A 301 -11.31 -8.78 7.93
C ALA A 301 -12.51 -9.52 8.55
N MET A 302 -13.70 -9.39 7.97
CA MET A 302 -14.92 -10.06 8.44
C MET A 302 -15.16 -11.42 7.79
N GLY A 303 -14.51 -11.72 6.67
CA GLY A 303 -14.69 -12.97 5.95
C GLY A 303 -16.00 -13.05 5.16
N GLU A 304 -16.57 -11.91 4.80
CA GLU A 304 -17.87 -11.83 4.12
C GLU A 304 -17.79 -12.23 2.63
N TYR A 305 -16.70 -11.85 1.96
CA TYR A 305 -16.53 -11.98 0.51
C TYR A 305 -15.45 -12.97 0.11
N SER A 306 -14.72 -13.47 1.08
CA SER A 306 -13.69 -14.48 0.93
C SER A 306 -13.70 -15.40 2.15
N ARG A 307 -12.76 -16.34 2.23
CA ARG A 307 -12.64 -17.21 3.44
C ARG A 307 -12.03 -16.49 4.65
N GLY A 308 -12.08 -15.15 4.66
CA GLY A 308 -11.54 -14.30 5.72
C GLY A 308 -10.02 -14.13 5.68
N GLY A 309 -9.56 -13.07 6.35
CA GLY A 309 -8.15 -12.77 6.51
C GLY A 309 -7.53 -12.03 5.34
N VAL A 310 -6.22 -12.21 5.16
CA VAL A 310 -5.47 -11.59 4.06
C VAL A 310 -5.15 -12.60 2.99
N ARG A 311 -5.38 -12.22 1.75
CA ARG A 311 -4.98 -12.99 0.57
C ARG A 311 -3.96 -12.22 -0.24
N VAL A 312 -3.00 -12.94 -0.76
CA VAL A 312 -2.00 -12.41 -1.67
C VAL A 312 -2.24 -13.03 -3.04
N HIS A 313 -2.31 -12.19 -4.05
CA HIS A 313 -2.47 -12.59 -5.44
C HIS A 313 -1.31 -12.07 -6.27
N VAL A 314 -0.79 -12.90 -7.13
CA VAL A 314 0.24 -12.54 -8.11
C VAL A 314 -0.47 -12.09 -9.39
N VAL A 315 -0.20 -10.86 -9.80
CA VAL A 315 -0.50 -10.44 -11.17
C VAL A 315 0.71 -10.81 -12.01
N PRO A 316 0.58 -11.75 -12.95
CA PRO A 316 1.71 -12.17 -13.76
C PRO A 316 2.26 -10.98 -14.55
N PRO A 317 3.60 -10.85 -14.71
CA PRO A 317 4.16 -9.89 -15.63
C PRO A 317 3.58 -10.22 -17.01
N SER A 318 3.01 -9.22 -17.70
CA SER A 318 2.41 -9.40 -19.00
C SER A 318 3.35 -10.22 -19.86
N LEU A 319 2.89 -11.36 -20.35
CA LEU A 319 3.58 -12.11 -21.37
C LEU A 319 3.81 -11.11 -22.51
N LYS A 320 5.07 -10.71 -22.73
CA LYS A 320 5.44 -9.90 -23.88
C LYS A 320 4.75 -10.54 -25.06
N ALA A 321 3.88 -9.79 -25.75
CA ALA A 321 3.32 -10.22 -27.01
C ALA A 321 4.48 -10.76 -27.85
N LYS A 322 4.41 -12.06 -28.14
CA LYS A 322 5.36 -12.71 -29.03
C LYS A 322 5.17 -12.17 -30.42
#